data_c023906fe78a180b00716fbda436938b
#
_entry.id   c023906fe78a180b00716fbda436938b
#
_cell.length_a   1.000
_cell.length_b   1.000
_cell.length_c   1.000
_cell.angle_alpha   90.00
_cell.angle_beta   90.00
_cell.angle_gamma   90.00
#
_symmetry.space_group_name_H-M   'P 1'
#
loop_
_entity.id
_entity.type
_entity.pdbx_description
1 polymer ?
#
loop_
_entity_poly.entity_id
_entity_poly.type
_entity_poly.pdbx_seq_one_letter_code
_entity_poly.pdbx_strand_id
1 'polypeptide(L)'
;MAYGLLKGKRGIIFGALNEQSIAWKVAQRVVEEGASITLTNTPVAIRMGTLNDLSQETGAKVIACDATSVEDLEKVFSESMEALGGKIDFVLHSIGMSPNVRKGIPYDDINYPNYTKTLDISALSLHKMLTVAKKMDAISEGGSVVALTYIAAQRSFVGYSDMADAKALLESITRNFGLIYGKEKEVRINTVSQSPTVTTAGSGVEGMNLLRHFAEKVSPLGNADADDCADYCVTLFSDLTRKVTMQNLFHDGGFSSTGMSADALAQYTKGELDDID
;
A
#
# COMPACT_ATOMS: atom_id res chain seq x y z
N MET A 1 0.50 -22.34 4.41
CA MET A 1 1.62 -23.01 5.17
C MET A 1 2.62 -21.93 5.53
N ALA A 2 2.93 -21.78 6.82
CA ALA A 2 3.92 -20.78 7.28
C ALA A 2 5.32 -21.35 7.12
N TYR A 3 6.26 -20.50 6.67
CA TYR A 3 7.68 -20.85 6.44
C TYR A 3 8.59 -20.24 7.51
N GLY A 4 8.05 -19.38 8.40
CA GLY A 4 8.79 -18.69 9.45
C GLY A 4 9.74 -17.61 8.91
N LEU A 5 9.43 -17.02 7.74
CA LEU A 5 10.29 -16.04 7.06
C LEU A 5 10.51 -14.76 7.86
N LEU A 6 9.59 -14.44 8.78
CA LEU A 6 9.64 -13.23 9.60
C LEU A 6 9.80 -13.54 11.09
N LYS A 7 10.25 -14.76 11.42
CA LYS A 7 10.41 -15.18 12.82
C LYS A 7 11.29 -14.21 13.61
N GLY A 8 10.70 -13.64 14.67
CA GLY A 8 11.37 -12.69 15.57
C GLY A 8 11.50 -11.26 15.01
N LYS A 9 11.01 -10.98 13.80
CA LYS A 9 10.96 -9.61 13.25
C LYS A 9 9.82 -8.82 13.86
N ARG A 10 10.01 -7.51 13.96
CA ARG A 10 9.09 -6.53 14.54
C ARG A 10 8.60 -5.58 13.47
N GLY A 11 7.30 -5.37 13.36
CA GLY A 11 6.72 -4.54 12.32
C GLY A 11 5.67 -3.54 12.77
N ILE A 12 5.46 -2.51 11.94
CA ILE A 12 4.32 -1.57 12.06
C ILE A 12 3.48 -1.67 10.79
N ILE A 13 2.17 -1.88 10.95
CA ILE A 13 1.21 -1.95 9.84
C ILE A 13 0.31 -0.72 9.88
N PHE A 14 0.50 0.19 8.92
CA PHE A 14 -0.36 1.36 8.73
C PHE A 14 -1.52 1.05 7.79
N GLY A 15 -2.73 1.42 8.16
CA GLY A 15 -3.88 1.48 7.28
C GLY A 15 -4.82 0.27 7.32
N ALA A 16 -4.63 -0.69 8.23
CA ALA A 16 -5.61 -1.74 8.45
C ALA A 16 -6.91 -1.13 8.98
N LEU A 17 -8.07 -1.51 8.41
CA LEU A 17 -9.38 -0.98 8.76
C LEU A 17 -10.37 -2.10 9.07
N ASN A 18 -10.53 -3.04 8.16
CA ASN A 18 -11.40 -4.21 8.23
C ASN A 18 -10.84 -5.34 7.37
N GLU A 19 -11.48 -6.49 7.36
CA GLU A 19 -11.05 -7.70 6.64
C GLU A 19 -10.86 -7.52 5.11
N GLN A 20 -11.47 -6.49 4.53
CA GLN A 20 -11.33 -6.18 3.10
C GLN A 20 -10.07 -5.36 2.79
N SER A 21 -9.39 -4.81 3.82
CA SER A 21 -8.19 -4.02 3.58
C SER A 21 -6.96 -4.90 3.35
N ILE A 22 -6.13 -4.56 2.37
CA ILE A 22 -4.86 -5.26 2.12
C ILE A 22 -3.99 -5.29 3.38
N ALA A 23 -3.92 -4.17 4.13
CA ALA A 23 -3.15 -4.10 5.36
C ALA A 23 -3.63 -5.09 6.44
N TRP A 24 -4.92 -5.45 6.45
CA TRP A 24 -5.45 -6.50 7.33
C TRP A 24 -4.84 -7.87 6.99
N LYS A 25 -4.87 -8.24 5.72
CA LYS A 25 -4.31 -9.50 5.22
C LYS A 25 -2.80 -9.57 5.43
N VAL A 26 -2.10 -8.45 5.20
CA VAL A 26 -0.67 -8.37 5.50
C VAL A 26 -0.41 -8.57 7.00
N ALA A 27 -1.21 -7.96 7.89
CA ALA A 27 -1.05 -8.13 9.34
C ALA A 27 -1.22 -9.60 9.76
N GLN A 28 -2.26 -10.27 9.29
CA GLN A 28 -2.48 -11.70 9.55
C GLN A 28 -1.28 -12.52 9.05
N ARG A 29 -0.89 -12.30 7.80
CA ARG A 29 0.13 -13.12 7.15
C ARG A 29 1.54 -12.95 7.75
N VAL A 30 1.93 -11.73 8.13
CA VAL A 30 3.24 -11.53 8.78
C VAL A 30 3.31 -12.15 10.17
N VAL A 31 2.19 -12.18 10.92
CA VAL A 31 2.12 -12.87 12.23
C VAL A 31 2.18 -14.38 12.06
N GLU A 32 1.50 -14.95 11.07
CA GLU A 32 1.65 -16.37 10.71
C GLU A 32 3.10 -16.73 10.39
N GLU A 33 3.85 -15.83 9.76
CA GLU A 33 5.27 -16.00 9.45
C GLU A 33 6.21 -15.73 10.65
N GLY A 34 5.66 -15.49 11.84
CA GLY A 34 6.38 -15.40 13.11
C GLY A 34 6.83 -13.99 13.50
N ALA A 35 6.30 -12.95 12.88
CA ALA A 35 6.53 -11.57 13.28
C ALA A 35 5.68 -11.16 14.48
N SER A 36 6.17 -10.16 15.23
CA SER A 36 5.37 -9.37 16.18
C SER A 36 5.12 -7.98 15.59
N ILE A 37 3.88 -7.47 15.70
CA ILE A 37 3.51 -6.22 15.06
C ILE A 37 2.74 -5.27 15.98
N THR A 38 2.71 -4.00 15.58
CA THR A 38 1.69 -3.03 16.02
C THR A 38 0.82 -2.62 14.84
N LEU A 39 -0.43 -2.26 15.11
CA LEU A 39 -1.41 -1.82 14.14
C LEU A 39 -1.69 -0.33 14.34
N THR A 40 -1.82 0.42 13.26
CA THR A 40 -2.12 1.84 13.38
C THR A 40 -3.05 2.35 12.28
N ASN A 41 -3.95 3.22 12.69
CA ASN A 41 -4.82 4.00 11.80
C ASN A 41 -5.28 5.27 12.54
N THR A 42 -5.98 6.16 11.84
CA THR A 42 -6.54 7.36 12.48
C THR A 42 -7.55 7.00 13.58
N PRO A 43 -7.71 7.86 14.61
CA PRO A 43 -8.69 7.61 15.67
C PRO A 43 -10.12 7.38 15.16
N VAL A 44 -10.49 8.05 14.05
CA VAL A 44 -11.80 7.86 13.41
C VAL A 44 -11.92 6.48 12.78
N ALA A 45 -10.90 6.05 12.03
CA ALA A 45 -10.89 4.74 11.39
C ALA A 45 -10.92 3.60 12.42
N ILE A 46 -10.21 3.72 13.54
CA ILE A 46 -10.22 2.73 14.62
C ILE A 46 -11.62 2.59 15.23
N ARG A 47 -12.35 3.71 15.43
CA ARG A 47 -13.72 3.67 15.98
C ARG A 47 -14.75 3.11 14.99
N MET A 48 -14.53 3.29 13.69
CA MET A 48 -15.47 2.87 12.63
C MET A 48 -15.17 1.48 12.07
N GLY A 49 -13.96 1.01 12.25
CA GLY A 49 -13.51 -0.29 11.73
C GLY A 49 -13.57 -1.40 12.77
N THR A 50 -13.13 -2.58 12.34
CA THR A 50 -13.05 -3.78 13.18
C THR A 50 -11.61 -4.07 13.63
N LEU A 51 -10.77 -3.03 13.76
CA LEU A 51 -9.33 -3.18 14.05
C LEU A 51 -9.06 -3.88 15.39
N ASN A 52 -10.02 -3.79 16.35
CA ASN A 52 -9.93 -4.52 17.61
C ASN A 52 -10.00 -6.03 17.42
N ASP A 53 -10.75 -6.53 16.43
CA ASP A 53 -10.85 -7.96 16.13
C ASP A 53 -9.50 -8.47 15.60
N LEU A 54 -8.87 -7.72 14.69
CA LEU A 54 -7.53 -8.02 14.21
C LEU A 54 -6.47 -7.97 15.32
N SER A 55 -6.60 -7.03 16.25
CA SER A 55 -5.74 -6.91 17.43
C SER A 55 -5.86 -8.17 18.33
N GLN A 56 -7.07 -8.66 18.55
CA GLN A 56 -7.29 -9.88 19.33
C GLN A 56 -6.73 -11.12 18.63
N GLU A 57 -6.93 -11.22 17.33
CA GLU A 57 -6.45 -12.34 16.51
C GLU A 57 -4.92 -12.40 16.45
N THR A 58 -4.27 -11.24 16.25
CA THR A 58 -2.81 -11.15 16.03
C THR A 58 -2.01 -10.91 17.31
N GLY A 59 -2.66 -10.57 18.42
CA GLY A 59 -2.00 -10.12 19.65
C GLY A 59 -1.36 -8.73 19.52
N ALA A 60 -1.62 -7.99 18.44
CA ALA A 60 -0.96 -6.73 18.15
C ALA A 60 -1.58 -5.56 18.93
N LYS A 61 -0.75 -4.68 19.50
CA LYS A 61 -1.21 -3.41 20.10
C LYS A 61 -1.70 -2.47 19.00
N VAL A 62 -2.87 -1.87 19.19
CA VAL A 62 -3.39 -0.79 18.33
C VAL A 62 -2.95 0.56 18.87
N ILE A 63 -2.33 1.39 18.03
CA ILE A 63 -1.86 2.73 18.34
C ILE A 63 -2.53 3.71 17.39
N ALA A 64 -3.31 4.66 17.91
CA ALA A 64 -3.95 5.69 17.10
C ALA A 64 -2.91 6.68 16.56
N CYS A 65 -2.97 6.94 15.24
CA CYS A 65 -2.04 7.85 14.56
C CYS A 65 -2.71 8.46 13.32
N ASP A 66 -2.70 9.77 13.22
CA ASP A 66 -2.84 10.48 11.96
C ASP A 66 -1.46 10.59 11.30
N ALA A 67 -1.23 9.85 10.24
CA ALA A 67 0.07 9.82 9.56
C ALA A 67 0.45 11.16 8.87
N THR A 68 -0.41 12.16 8.91
CA THR A 68 -0.10 13.54 8.50
C THR A 68 0.46 14.39 9.66
N SER A 69 0.35 13.93 10.92
CA SER A 69 0.91 14.55 12.12
C SER A 69 2.28 13.97 12.47
N VAL A 70 3.27 14.84 12.61
CA VAL A 70 4.63 14.44 13.02
C VAL A 70 4.62 13.93 14.47
N GLU A 71 3.85 14.57 15.36
CA GLU A 71 3.71 14.20 16.76
C GLU A 71 3.11 12.80 16.91
N ASP A 72 2.06 12.49 16.13
CA ASP A 72 1.45 11.16 16.13
C ASP A 72 2.43 10.09 15.61
N LEU A 73 3.22 10.43 14.59
CA LEU A 73 4.26 9.53 14.06
C LEU A 73 5.37 9.28 15.08
N GLU A 74 5.85 10.29 15.79
CA GLU A 74 6.83 10.13 16.88
C GLU A 74 6.27 9.21 17.97
N LYS A 75 5.01 9.42 18.36
CA LYS A 75 4.32 8.58 19.33
C LYS A 75 4.20 7.13 18.85
N VAL A 76 3.78 6.90 17.61
CA VAL A 76 3.59 5.53 17.09
C VAL A 76 4.90 4.76 17.03
N PHE A 77 6.01 5.39 16.64
CA PHE A 77 7.30 4.73 16.66
C PHE A 77 7.80 4.45 18.08
N SER A 78 7.68 5.42 18.99
CA SER A 78 8.07 5.24 20.39
C SER A 78 7.29 4.10 21.05
N GLU A 79 5.95 4.12 20.97
CA GLU A 79 5.09 3.10 21.58
C GLU A 79 5.25 1.73 20.90
N SER A 80 5.54 1.66 19.60
CA SER A 80 5.79 0.40 18.90
C SER A 80 7.12 -0.22 19.32
N MET A 81 8.18 0.58 19.41
CA MET A 81 9.49 0.09 19.88
C MET A 81 9.40 -0.41 21.33
N GLU A 82 8.66 0.26 22.20
CA GLU A 82 8.42 -0.18 23.57
C GLU A 82 7.64 -1.50 23.61
N ALA A 83 6.50 -1.56 22.91
CA ALA A 83 5.61 -2.72 22.90
C ALA A 83 6.29 -3.97 22.30
N LEU A 84 7.13 -3.79 21.29
CA LEU A 84 7.82 -4.87 20.58
C LEU A 84 9.22 -5.17 21.14
N GLY A 85 9.70 -4.38 22.11
CA GLY A 85 10.97 -4.59 22.78
C GLY A 85 12.20 -4.27 21.91
N GLY A 86 12.11 -3.31 20.99
CA GLY A 86 13.27 -2.89 20.18
C GLY A 86 12.91 -2.19 18.89
N LYS A 87 13.91 -1.94 18.03
CA LYS A 87 13.75 -1.28 16.74
C LYS A 87 12.85 -2.09 15.79
N ILE A 88 12.31 -1.41 14.81
CA ILE A 88 11.35 -1.92 13.85
C ILE A 88 12.09 -2.51 12.64
N ASP A 89 11.80 -3.75 12.30
CA ASP A 89 12.44 -4.47 11.20
C ASP A 89 11.70 -4.27 9.87
N PHE A 90 10.38 -4.00 9.92
CA PHE A 90 9.62 -3.68 8.71
C PHE A 90 8.44 -2.74 8.97
N VAL A 91 8.05 -2.01 7.94
CA VAL A 91 6.88 -1.11 7.96
C VAL A 91 6.07 -1.29 6.68
N LEU A 92 4.76 -1.46 6.82
CA LEU A 92 3.80 -1.32 5.72
C LEU A 92 3.16 0.07 5.77
N HIS A 93 3.23 0.81 4.67
CA HIS A 93 2.46 2.03 4.44
C HIS A 93 1.33 1.73 3.45
N SER A 94 0.12 1.48 3.97
CA SER A 94 -1.09 1.20 3.20
C SER A 94 -2.12 2.31 3.41
N ILE A 95 -1.75 3.54 3.05
CA ILE A 95 -2.56 4.74 3.24
C ILE A 95 -2.89 5.37 1.90
N GLY A 96 -4.13 5.77 1.72
CA GLY A 96 -4.57 6.50 0.55
C GLY A 96 -6.01 7.00 0.71
N MET A 97 -6.21 8.27 0.41
CA MET A 97 -7.53 8.89 0.39
C MET A 97 -7.53 10.12 -0.52
N SER A 98 -8.51 10.21 -1.42
CA SER A 98 -8.78 11.41 -2.21
C SER A 98 -10.25 11.81 -2.06
N PRO A 99 -10.52 13.02 -1.54
CA PRO A 99 -11.87 13.55 -1.56
C PRO A 99 -12.38 13.85 -2.97
N ASN A 100 -11.51 14.19 -3.94
CA ASN A 100 -11.88 14.43 -5.32
C ASN A 100 -12.37 13.15 -5.99
N VAL A 101 -11.61 12.06 -5.90
CA VAL A 101 -11.99 10.73 -6.41
C VAL A 101 -13.31 10.27 -5.81
N ARG A 102 -13.47 10.38 -4.49
CA ARG A 102 -14.72 9.97 -3.80
C ARG A 102 -15.96 10.74 -4.23
N LYS A 103 -15.79 11.95 -4.77
CA LYS A 103 -16.86 12.81 -5.27
C LYS A 103 -17.02 12.73 -6.79
N GLY A 104 -16.27 11.88 -7.47
CA GLY A 104 -16.29 11.77 -8.92
C GLY A 104 -15.81 13.03 -9.64
N ILE A 105 -14.96 13.86 -9.01
CA ILE A 105 -14.43 15.09 -9.61
C ILE A 105 -13.42 14.73 -10.70
N PRO A 106 -13.63 15.16 -11.96
CA PRO A 106 -12.69 14.89 -13.04
C PRO A 106 -11.35 15.62 -12.82
N TYR A 107 -10.30 15.14 -13.47
CA TYR A 107 -8.94 15.65 -13.28
C TYR A 107 -8.78 17.12 -13.69
N ASP A 108 -9.48 17.55 -14.73
CA ASP A 108 -9.46 18.90 -15.29
C ASP A 108 -10.36 19.92 -14.57
N ASP A 109 -11.19 19.45 -13.62
CA ASP A 109 -12.05 20.31 -12.76
C ASP A 109 -11.78 20.07 -11.26
N ILE A 110 -10.54 19.82 -10.91
CA ILE A 110 -10.13 19.38 -9.59
C ILE A 110 -10.32 20.47 -8.52
N ASN A 111 -10.79 20.08 -7.34
CA ASN A 111 -10.79 20.96 -6.18
C ASN A 111 -9.41 20.98 -5.53
N TYR A 112 -8.67 22.09 -5.63
CA TYR A 112 -7.29 22.20 -5.13
C TYR A 112 -7.12 22.01 -3.62
N PRO A 113 -7.99 22.50 -2.72
CA PRO A 113 -7.93 22.13 -1.30
C PRO A 113 -8.00 20.62 -1.06
N ASN A 114 -8.86 19.90 -1.80
CA ASN A 114 -8.94 18.45 -1.76
C ASN A 114 -7.67 17.80 -2.34
N TYR A 115 -7.14 18.36 -3.43
CA TYR A 115 -5.91 17.90 -4.06
C TYR A 115 -4.71 17.95 -3.09
N THR A 116 -4.53 19.09 -2.42
CA THR A 116 -3.49 19.22 -1.40
C THR A 116 -3.66 18.18 -0.28
N LYS A 117 -4.91 17.96 0.15
CA LYS A 117 -5.22 16.94 1.15
C LYS A 117 -4.93 15.53 0.66
N THR A 118 -5.22 15.23 -0.60
CA THR A 118 -4.89 13.95 -1.24
C THR A 118 -3.40 13.69 -1.22
N LEU A 119 -2.58 14.67 -1.62
CA LEU A 119 -1.13 14.56 -1.61
C LEU A 119 -0.58 14.38 -0.19
N ASP A 120 -1.09 15.14 0.78
CA ASP A 120 -0.63 15.07 2.17
C ASP A 120 -0.91 13.70 2.78
N ILE A 121 -2.14 13.20 2.66
CA ILE A 121 -2.53 11.90 3.23
C ILE A 121 -1.88 10.73 2.49
N SER A 122 -1.87 10.76 1.15
CA SER A 122 -1.57 9.57 0.35
C SER A 122 -0.10 9.45 -0.06
N ALA A 123 0.69 10.52 0.07
CA ALA A 123 2.10 10.53 -0.30
C ALA A 123 3.01 11.17 0.75
N LEU A 124 2.72 12.41 1.19
CA LEU A 124 3.58 13.11 2.16
C LEU A 124 3.55 12.43 3.53
N SER A 125 2.53 11.67 3.87
CA SER A 125 2.51 10.82 5.06
C SER A 125 3.67 9.83 5.07
N LEU A 126 4.03 9.21 3.92
CA LEU A 126 5.23 8.37 3.81
C LEU A 126 6.51 9.18 4.04
N HIS A 127 6.62 10.38 3.46
CA HIS A 127 7.77 11.25 3.66
C HIS A 127 7.95 11.61 5.14
N LYS A 128 6.87 12.05 5.80
CA LYS A 128 6.87 12.39 7.24
C LYS A 128 7.26 11.18 8.09
N MET A 129 6.63 10.01 7.82
CA MET A 129 6.91 8.76 8.51
C MET A 129 8.40 8.37 8.41
N LEU A 130 8.99 8.39 7.22
CA LEU A 130 10.40 8.06 7.02
C LEU A 130 11.33 9.09 7.65
N THR A 131 10.97 10.38 7.63
CA THR A 131 11.73 11.45 8.30
C THR A 131 11.75 11.26 9.81
N VAL A 132 10.60 10.97 10.42
CA VAL A 132 10.47 10.71 11.86
C VAL A 132 11.24 9.45 12.25
N ALA A 133 11.02 8.35 11.52
CA ALA A 133 11.72 7.09 11.78
C ALA A 133 13.26 7.24 11.72
N LYS A 134 13.76 8.07 10.78
CA LYS A 134 15.20 8.39 10.69
C LYS A 134 15.70 9.17 11.89
N LYS A 135 15.01 10.25 12.28
CA LYS A 135 15.37 11.06 13.44
C LYS A 135 15.42 10.27 14.74
N MET A 136 14.48 9.34 14.91
CA MET A 136 14.36 8.49 16.09
C MET A 136 15.27 7.25 16.04
N ASP A 137 15.97 7.03 14.94
CA ASP A 137 16.74 5.80 14.69
C ASP A 137 15.88 4.53 14.88
N ALA A 138 14.61 4.59 14.47
CA ALA A 138 13.59 3.62 14.81
C ALA A 138 13.65 2.33 13.97
N ILE A 139 14.18 2.39 12.75
CA ILE A 139 14.26 1.23 11.85
C ILE A 139 15.61 0.52 12.04
N SER A 140 15.56 -0.80 12.17
CA SER A 140 16.73 -1.68 12.29
C SER A 140 17.60 -1.62 11.04
N GLU A 141 18.88 -1.90 11.18
CA GLU A 141 19.76 -2.20 10.05
C GLU A 141 19.21 -3.36 9.22
N GLY A 142 19.26 -3.27 7.89
CA GLY A 142 18.68 -4.27 6.98
C GLY A 142 17.15 -4.30 6.95
N GLY A 143 16.47 -3.36 7.61
CA GLY A 143 15.02 -3.29 7.65
C GLY A 143 14.37 -3.11 6.27
N SER A 144 13.04 -3.22 6.22
CA SER A 144 12.27 -3.13 4.97
C SER A 144 11.02 -2.26 5.12
N VAL A 145 10.83 -1.31 4.21
CA VAL A 145 9.60 -0.51 4.13
C VAL A 145 8.93 -0.77 2.79
N VAL A 146 7.64 -1.05 2.83
CA VAL A 146 6.80 -1.24 1.64
C VAL A 146 5.65 -0.24 1.68
N ALA A 147 5.46 0.50 0.59
CA ALA A 147 4.30 1.37 0.40
C ALA A 147 3.44 0.86 -0.77
N LEU A 148 2.11 0.87 -0.60
CA LEU A 148 1.20 0.42 -1.66
C LEU A 148 0.94 1.56 -2.65
N THR A 149 1.27 1.32 -3.91
CA THR A 149 1.00 2.20 -5.04
C THR A 149 0.01 1.56 -6.01
N TYR A 150 -0.17 2.20 -7.16
CA TYR A 150 -1.01 1.70 -8.25
C TYR A 150 -0.43 2.13 -9.58
N ILE A 151 -0.64 1.35 -10.62
CA ILE A 151 -0.14 1.62 -11.98
C ILE A 151 -0.56 3.00 -12.52
N ALA A 152 -1.63 3.59 -11.99
CA ALA A 152 -2.04 4.95 -12.31
C ALA A 152 -0.99 6.03 -12.00
N ALA A 153 0.05 5.72 -11.19
CA ALA A 153 1.23 6.56 -11.04
C ALA A 153 2.04 6.72 -12.34
N GLN A 154 1.88 5.81 -13.29
CA GLN A 154 2.69 5.72 -14.51
C GLN A 154 1.84 5.63 -15.79
N ARG A 155 0.55 5.42 -15.69
CA ARG A 155 -0.41 5.29 -16.79
C ARG A 155 -1.68 6.07 -16.47
N SER A 156 -2.32 6.62 -17.48
CA SER A 156 -3.58 7.35 -17.30
C SER A 156 -4.75 6.38 -17.09
N PHE A 157 -5.55 6.65 -16.08
CA PHE A 157 -6.78 5.92 -15.77
C PHE A 157 -7.94 6.88 -15.57
N VAL A 158 -9.06 6.62 -16.26
CA VAL A 158 -10.28 7.40 -16.09
C VAL A 158 -10.79 7.24 -14.65
N GLY A 159 -11.20 8.36 -14.04
CA GLY A 159 -11.77 8.38 -12.70
C GLY A 159 -10.76 8.28 -11.54
N TYR A 160 -9.46 8.09 -11.80
CA TYR A 160 -8.45 8.03 -10.74
C TYR A 160 -7.93 9.42 -10.30
N SER A 161 -8.24 10.46 -11.07
CA SER A 161 -8.04 11.89 -10.76
C SER A 161 -6.68 12.17 -10.05
N ASP A 162 -6.69 12.99 -9.01
CA ASP A 162 -5.52 13.43 -8.23
C ASP A 162 -4.82 12.31 -7.43
N MET A 163 -5.44 11.16 -7.28
CA MET A 163 -4.78 10.01 -6.67
C MET A 163 -3.62 9.49 -7.54
N ALA A 164 -3.67 9.66 -8.86
CA ALA A 164 -2.58 9.31 -9.77
C ALA A 164 -1.31 10.10 -9.42
N ASP A 165 -1.44 11.42 -9.22
CA ASP A 165 -0.34 12.30 -8.85
C ASP A 165 0.21 11.95 -7.46
N ALA A 166 -0.68 11.64 -6.50
CA ALA A 166 -0.25 11.21 -5.17
C ALA A 166 0.57 9.90 -5.23
N LYS A 167 0.16 8.94 -6.07
CA LYS A 167 0.92 7.69 -6.24
C LYS A 167 2.25 7.91 -6.98
N ALA A 168 2.31 8.81 -7.95
CA ALA A 168 3.57 9.19 -8.59
C ALA A 168 4.55 9.86 -7.60
N LEU A 169 4.04 10.75 -6.75
CA LEU A 169 4.81 11.37 -5.67
C LEU A 169 5.30 10.32 -4.64
N LEU A 170 4.45 9.36 -4.26
CA LEU A 170 4.79 8.26 -3.35
C LEU A 170 5.99 7.45 -3.89
N GLU A 171 5.98 7.10 -5.19
CA GLU A 171 7.07 6.39 -5.85
C GLU A 171 8.36 7.22 -5.89
N SER A 172 8.25 8.53 -6.09
CA SER A 172 9.41 9.44 -6.03
C SER A 172 10.01 9.51 -4.61
N ILE A 173 9.18 9.63 -3.58
CA ILE A 173 9.60 9.62 -2.17
C ILE A 173 10.33 8.30 -1.84
N THR A 174 9.79 7.17 -2.29
CA THR A 174 10.39 5.85 -2.12
C THR A 174 11.81 5.77 -2.68
N ARG A 175 12.05 6.30 -3.88
CA ARG A 175 13.38 6.31 -4.49
C ARG A 175 14.38 7.16 -3.70
N ASN A 176 13.97 8.36 -3.28
CA ASN A 176 14.86 9.28 -2.56
C ASN A 176 15.23 8.73 -1.17
N PHE A 177 14.26 8.28 -0.40
CA PHE A 177 14.54 7.69 0.91
C PHE A 177 15.25 6.34 0.82
N GLY A 178 14.97 5.54 -0.22
CA GLY A 178 15.68 4.29 -0.46
C GLY A 178 17.18 4.50 -0.67
N LEU A 179 17.58 5.58 -1.36
CA LEU A 179 19.00 5.96 -1.48
C LEU A 179 19.62 6.33 -0.14
N ILE A 180 18.92 7.16 0.67
CA ILE A 180 19.41 7.65 1.97
C ILE A 180 19.56 6.48 2.94
N TYR A 181 18.47 5.74 3.18
CA TYR A 181 18.43 4.64 4.13
C TYR A 181 19.28 3.45 3.70
N GLY A 182 19.33 3.16 2.40
CA GLY A 182 20.14 2.07 1.87
C GLY A 182 21.62 2.27 2.10
N LYS A 183 22.13 3.51 1.94
CA LYS A 183 23.53 3.84 2.21
C LYS A 183 23.88 3.85 3.69
N GLU A 184 22.95 4.30 4.53
CA GLU A 184 23.24 4.50 5.95
C GLU A 184 23.08 3.22 6.78
N LYS A 185 22.07 2.39 6.42
CA LYS A 185 21.62 1.27 7.25
C LYS A 185 21.22 0.01 6.48
N GLU A 186 21.49 -0.08 5.19
CA GLU A 186 21.03 -1.16 4.30
C GLU A 186 19.49 -1.37 4.33
N VAL A 187 18.71 -0.39 4.78
CA VAL A 187 17.25 -0.44 4.79
C VAL A 187 16.73 -0.34 3.36
N ARG A 188 15.83 -1.24 3.00
CA ARG A 188 15.19 -1.32 1.68
C ARG A 188 13.85 -0.59 1.70
N ILE A 189 13.58 0.23 0.71
CA ILE A 189 12.30 0.93 0.57
C ILE A 189 11.79 0.70 -0.85
N ASN A 190 10.61 0.07 -0.96
CA ASN A 190 9.99 -0.27 -2.24
C ASN A 190 8.52 0.12 -2.26
N THR A 191 7.95 0.26 -3.46
CA THR A 191 6.51 0.29 -3.64
C THR A 191 6.03 -1.01 -4.29
N VAL A 192 4.81 -1.43 -3.92
CA VAL A 192 4.08 -2.50 -4.59
C VAL A 192 2.90 -1.90 -5.34
N SER A 193 2.92 -2.01 -6.66
CA SER A 193 1.83 -1.63 -7.55
C SER A 193 0.88 -2.83 -7.68
N GLN A 194 -0.17 -2.81 -6.85
CA GLN A 194 -1.12 -3.90 -6.70
C GLN A 194 -2.23 -3.85 -7.77
N SER A 195 -2.79 -5.00 -8.13
CA SER A 195 -4.02 -5.12 -8.91
C SER A 195 -5.16 -4.30 -8.32
N PRO A 196 -6.17 -3.91 -9.13
CA PRO A 196 -7.42 -3.37 -8.60
C PRO A 196 -8.07 -4.38 -7.65
N THR A 197 -7.96 -4.13 -6.34
CA THR A 197 -8.45 -5.04 -5.29
C THR A 197 -9.71 -4.48 -4.66
N VAL A 198 -10.68 -5.35 -4.36
CA VAL A 198 -11.92 -4.97 -3.66
C VAL A 198 -11.58 -4.62 -2.22
N THR A 199 -11.44 -3.34 -1.95
CA THR A 199 -11.17 -2.82 -0.61
C THR A 199 -12.17 -1.73 -0.26
N THR A 200 -12.35 -1.43 1.02
CA THR A 200 -13.20 -0.30 1.46
C THR A 200 -12.71 1.03 0.89
N ALA A 201 -11.40 1.22 0.73
CA ALA A 201 -10.85 2.41 0.09
C ALA A 201 -11.13 2.44 -1.43
N GLY A 202 -10.98 1.31 -2.10
CA GLY A 202 -11.24 1.16 -3.53
C GLY A 202 -12.71 1.26 -3.90
N SER A 203 -13.63 0.82 -3.03
CA SER A 203 -15.09 0.92 -3.31
C SER A 203 -15.61 2.35 -3.43
N GLY A 204 -14.84 3.34 -2.97
CA GLY A 204 -15.16 4.76 -3.13
C GLY A 204 -14.74 5.35 -4.49
N VAL A 205 -14.11 4.57 -5.38
CA VAL A 205 -13.71 5.01 -6.72
C VAL A 205 -14.80 4.66 -7.71
N GLU A 206 -15.34 5.68 -8.41
CA GLU A 206 -16.32 5.47 -9.46
C GLU A 206 -15.72 4.61 -10.58
N GLY A 207 -16.45 3.61 -11.06
CA GLY A 207 -15.97 2.70 -12.10
C GLY A 207 -14.99 1.62 -11.65
N MET A 208 -14.67 1.50 -10.36
CA MET A 208 -13.71 0.51 -9.84
C MET A 208 -14.07 -0.93 -10.23
N ASN A 209 -15.35 -1.30 -10.22
CA ASN A 209 -15.79 -2.62 -10.62
C ASN A 209 -15.52 -2.90 -12.12
N LEU A 210 -15.73 -1.88 -12.97
CA LEU A 210 -15.44 -1.99 -14.40
C LEU A 210 -13.94 -2.11 -14.64
N LEU A 211 -13.15 -1.28 -13.97
CA LEU A 211 -11.69 -1.32 -14.03
C LEU A 211 -11.16 -2.70 -13.57
N ARG A 212 -11.68 -3.23 -12.47
CA ARG A 212 -11.31 -4.56 -11.98
C ARG A 212 -11.65 -5.65 -12.97
N HIS A 213 -12.85 -5.60 -13.55
CA HIS A 213 -13.27 -6.57 -14.57
C HIS A 213 -12.41 -6.49 -15.82
N PHE A 214 -12.08 -5.28 -16.27
CA PHE A 214 -11.17 -5.08 -17.40
C PHE A 214 -9.77 -5.63 -17.10
N ALA A 215 -9.20 -5.27 -15.95
CA ALA A 215 -7.88 -5.76 -15.54
C ALA A 215 -7.85 -7.30 -15.43
N GLU A 216 -8.91 -7.93 -14.92
CA GLU A 216 -9.06 -9.39 -14.87
C GLU A 216 -8.95 -10.04 -16.26
N LYS A 217 -9.52 -9.40 -17.29
CA LYS A 217 -9.51 -9.91 -18.66
C LYS A 217 -8.21 -9.61 -19.41
N VAL A 218 -7.50 -8.58 -19.01
CA VAL A 218 -6.23 -8.19 -19.63
C VAL A 218 -5.05 -8.94 -19.00
N SER A 219 -5.10 -9.18 -17.68
CA SER A 219 -4.00 -9.79 -16.95
C SER A 219 -3.87 -11.29 -17.24
N PRO A 220 -2.70 -11.79 -17.67
CA PRO A 220 -2.52 -13.22 -17.95
C PRO A 220 -2.77 -14.15 -16.77
N LEU A 221 -2.55 -13.67 -15.52
CA LEU A 221 -2.81 -14.42 -14.28
C LEU A 221 -4.09 -13.98 -13.56
N GLY A 222 -4.87 -13.08 -14.18
CA GLY A 222 -5.99 -12.42 -13.49
C GLY A 222 -5.52 -11.35 -12.49
N ASN A 223 -6.45 -10.82 -11.70
CA ASN A 223 -6.13 -9.88 -10.63
C ASN A 223 -5.57 -10.62 -9.41
N ALA A 224 -4.48 -10.10 -8.87
CA ALA A 224 -4.03 -10.49 -7.54
C ALA A 224 -4.98 -9.92 -6.47
N ASP A 225 -5.35 -10.73 -5.50
CA ASP A 225 -6.18 -10.31 -4.38
C ASP A 225 -5.37 -9.76 -3.19
N ALA A 226 -6.02 -9.56 -2.05
CA ALA A 226 -5.36 -9.00 -0.86
C ALA A 226 -4.47 -10.04 -0.16
N ASP A 227 -4.79 -11.32 -0.24
CA ASP A 227 -3.99 -12.41 0.32
C ASP A 227 -2.72 -12.64 -0.52
N ASP A 228 -2.84 -12.60 -1.86
CA ASP A 228 -1.69 -12.61 -2.78
C ASP A 228 -0.73 -11.45 -2.49
N CYS A 229 -1.28 -10.24 -2.26
CA CYS A 229 -0.49 -9.06 -1.91
C CYS A 229 0.23 -9.24 -0.55
N ALA A 230 -0.42 -9.88 0.40
CA ALA A 230 0.16 -10.16 1.71
C ALA A 230 1.36 -11.11 1.60
N ASP A 231 1.27 -12.18 0.81
CA ASP A 231 2.37 -13.11 0.54
C ASP A 231 3.55 -12.38 -0.12
N TYR A 232 3.27 -11.48 -1.07
CA TYR A 232 4.31 -10.69 -1.71
C TYR A 232 4.97 -9.71 -0.73
N CYS A 233 4.20 -9.05 0.14
CA CYS A 233 4.74 -8.18 1.19
C CYS A 233 5.63 -8.96 2.17
N VAL A 234 5.24 -10.17 2.60
CA VAL A 234 6.07 -11.05 3.43
C VAL A 234 7.43 -11.31 2.76
N THR A 235 7.42 -11.62 1.46
CA THR A 235 8.66 -11.83 0.70
C THR A 235 9.55 -10.59 0.73
N LEU A 236 8.98 -9.40 0.58
CA LEU A 236 9.71 -8.13 0.60
C LEU A 236 10.21 -7.75 2.00
N PHE A 237 9.51 -8.13 3.07
CA PHE A 237 9.95 -7.90 4.45
C PHE A 237 11.02 -8.91 4.89
N SER A 238 11.09 -10.07 4.23
CA SER A 238 12.07 -11.11 4.53
C SER A 238 13.47 -10.77 4.00
N ASP A 239 14.47 -11.53 4.44
CA ASP A 239 15.85 -11.37 3.97
C ASP A 239 16.09 -11.96 2.58
N LEU A 240 15.09 -12.62 1.97
CA LEU A 240 15.17 -13.15 0.60
C LEU A 240 15.37 -12.05 -0.45
N THR A 241 14.89 -10.83 -0.16
CA THR A 241 14.96 -9.68 -1.08
C THR A 241 15.95 -8.59 -0.62
N ARG A 242 17.01 -8.96 0.14
CA ARG A 242 17.95 -7.99 0.75
C ARG A 242 18.70 -7.07 -0.20
N LYS A 243 18.62 -7.30 -1.49
CA LYS A 243 19.20 -6.40 -2.52
C LYS A 243 18.14 -5.77 -3.45
N VAL A 244 16.86 -5.81 -3.05
CA VAL A 244 15.75 -5.17 -3.77
C VAL A 244 15.35 -3.89 -3.03
N THR A 245 15.67 -2.73 -3.59
CA THR A 245 15.32 -1.42 -3.02
C THR A 245 15.09 -0.39 -4.12
N MET A 246 14.35 0.68 -3.83
CA MET A 246 14.03 1.80 -4.73
C MET A 246 13.22 1.37 -5.97
N GLN A 247 12.57 0.22 -5.91
CA GLN A 247 11.79 -0.33 -7.02
C GLN A 247 10.30 -0.03 -6.85
N ASN A 248 9.63 0.17 -7.99
CA ASN A 248 8.19 -0.02 -8.09
C ASN A 248 7.95 -1.42 -8.63
N LEU A 249 7.39 -2.28 -7.80
CA LEU A 249 7.23 -3.70 -8.07
C LEU A 249 5.76 -3.97 -8.45
N PHE A 250 5.53 -4.33 -9.70
CA PHE A 250 4.19 -4.69 -10.16
C PHE A 250 3.78 -6.05 -9.63
N HIS A 251 2.61 -6.09 -8.98
CA HIS A 251 1.96 -7.28 -8.48
C HIS A 251 0.51 -7.27 -8.98
N ASP A 252 0.33 -7.49 -10.28
CA ASP A 252 -0.89 -7.18 -11.02
C ASP A 252 -1.26 -8.25 -12.06
N GLY A 253 -0.80 -9.47 -11.87
CA GLY A 253 -1.08 -10.58 -12.79
C GLY A 253 -0.53 -10.39 -14.20
N GLY A 254 0.35 -9.39 -14.42
CA GLY A 254 0.91 -9.06 -15.72
C GLY A 254 0.18 -7.93 -16.47
N PHE A 255 -0.81 -7.30 -15.83
CA PHE A 255 -1.58 -6.19 -16.41
C PHE A 255 -0.69 -5.08 -16.97
N SER A 256 0.28 -4.61 -16.18
CA SER A 256 1.18 -3.50 -16.54
C SER A 256 2.04 -3.76 -17.79
N SER A 257 2.26 -5.03 -18.14
CA SER A 257 3.10 -5.47 -19.24
C SER A 257 2.32 -5.97 -20.44
N THR A 258 0.99 -6.14 -20.33
CA THR A 258 0.12 -6.63 -21.39
C THR A 258 -0.30 -5.48 -22.30
N GLY A 259 0.09 -5.53 -23.59
CA GLY A 259 -0.34 -4.54 -24.57
C GLY A 259 -1.74 -4.84 -25.12
N MET A 260 -2.04 -6.12 -25.37
CA MET A 260 -3.32 -6.58 -25.91
C MET A 260 -3.65 -7.96 -25.37
N SER A 261 -4.90 -8.18 -24.98
CA SER A 261 -5.43 -9.47 -24.54
C SER A 261 -6.48 -9.96 -25.52
N ALA A 262 -6.38 -11.22 -25.93
CA ALA A 262 -7.35 -11.83 -26.83
C ALA A 262 -8.77 -11.81 -26.24
N ASP A 263 -8.92 -12.03 -24.93
CA ASP A 263 -10.20 -12.00 -24.25
C ASP A 263 -10.82 -10.60 -24.19
N ALA A 264 -10.00 -9.57 -23.96
CA ALA A 264 -10.44 -8.18 -24.00
C ALA A 264 -10.85 -7.78 -25.41
N LEU A 265 -10.07 -8.18 -26.41
CA LEU A 265 -10.37 -7.94 -27.82
C LEU A 265 -11.68 -8.63 -28.23
N ALA A 266 -11.88 -9.90 -27.86
CA ALA A 266 -13.10 -10.64 -28.15
C ALA A 266 -14.36 -10.02 -27.55
N GLN A 267 -14.27 -9.34 -26.39
CA GLN A 267 -15.37 -8.59 -25.79
C GLN A 267 -15.63 -7.27 -26.51
N TYR A 268 -14.57 -6.57 -26.89
CA TYR A 268 -14.67 -5.32 -27.65
C TYR A 268 -15.33 -5.55 -29.03
N THR A 269 -14.99 -6.64 -29.69
CA THR A 269 -15.49 -6.96 -31.04
C THR A 269 -16.86 -7.63 -31.10
N LYS A 270 -17.44 -8.07 -29.98
CA LYS A 270 -18.80 -8.63 -29.93
C LYS A 270 -19.92 -7.68 -30.36
N GLY A 271 -19.63 -6.40 -30.56
CA GLY A 271 -20.60 -5.38 -30.98
C GLY A 271 -20.22 -4.59 -32.23
N GLU A 272 -18.98 -4.71 -32.76
CA GLU A 272 -18.45 -3.75 -33.73
C GLU A 272 -17.68 -4.37 -34.90
N LEU A 273 -17.57 -5.71 -35.00
CA LEU A 273 -16.81 -6.32 -36.12
C LEU A 273 -17.52 -6.33 -37.46
N ASP A 274 -18.81 -5.97 -37.50
CA ASP A 274 -19.54 -5.84 -38.77
C ASP A 274 -19.20 -4.55 -39.52
N ASP A 275 -18.49 -3.59 -38.90
CA ASP A 275 -18.17 -2.28 -39.43
C ASP A 275 -16.65 -2.05 -39.69
N ILE A 276 -15.79 -3.06 -39.48
CA ILE A 276 -14.35 -2.94 -39.70
C ILE A 276 -13.93 -3.95 -40.81
N ASP A 277 -14.08 -3.55 -42.07
CA ASP A 277 -13.40 -4.11 -43.22
C ASP A 277 -12.41 -3.08 -43.81
#